data_820f78ba9d615f8586ef17298092e0fe
#
_entry.id   820f78ba9d615f8586ef17298092e0fe
#
_cell.length_a   1.000
_cell.length_b   1.000
_cell.length_c   1.000
_cell.angle_alpha   90.00
_cell.angle_beta   90.00
_cell.angle_gamma   90.00
#
_symmetry.space_group_name_H-M   'P 1'
#
loop_
_entity.id
_entity.type
_entity.pdbx_description
1 polymer ?
#
loop_
_entity_poly.entity_id
_entity_poly.type
_entity_poly.pdbx_seq_one_letter_code
_entity_poly.pdbx_strand_id
1 'polypeptide(L)'
;LLFNENISVKTLINIKSTIKDEIFHDAKIKFKILNGKINFDNTIFINKNIGSVKVYNSDLFFKNDKLILTASILFEVKNTNELFSFLNTSKKSRKEIKDIKLNVIYNFLSNQIEFKNIKIDNNEVSDQFQNIVEGFIDNNSNNLINSRRLLNELIDLYEG
;
A
#
# COMPACT_ATOMS: atom_id res chain seq x y z
N LEU A 1 7.90 19.86 -15.89
CA LEU A 1 6.78 20.82 -15.82
C LEU A 1 5.97 20.62 -14.54
N LEU A 2 5.53 19.40 -14.20
CA LEU A 2 4.68 19.10 -13.01
C LEU A 2 5.37 19.41 -11.66
N PHE A 3 6.68 19.35 -11.61
CA PHE A 3 7.49 19.60 -10.41
C PHE A 3 8.02 21.06 -10.33
N ASN A 4 7.37 21.99 -11.02
CA ASN A 4 7.67 23.41 -10.94
C ASN A 4 6.99 24.02 -9.70
N GLU A 5 7.74 24.79 -8.91
CA GLU A 5 7.26 25.44 -7.69
C GLU A 5 6.13 26.45 -7.92
N ASN A 6 6.01 26.96 -9.14
CA ASN A 6 4.98 27.94 -9.51
C ASN A 6 3.64 27.30 -9.94
N ILE A 7 3.54 25.97 -9.94
CA ILE A 7 2.32 25.27 -10.32
C ILE A 7 1.55 24.84 -9.07
N SER A 8 0.26 25.16 -9.03
CA SER A 8 -0.67 24.66 -8.02
C SER A 8 -1.90 24.08 -8.70
N VAL A 9 -2.12 22.77 -8.52
CA VAL A 9 -3.28 22.05 -9.08
C VAL A 9 -3.86 21.15 -8.00
N LYS A 10 -5.19 21.07 -7.95
CA LYS A 10 -5.93 20.13 -7.09
C LYS A 10 -6.92 19.36 -7.94
N THR A 11 -6.86 18.04 -7.90
CA THR A 11 -7.72 17.17 -8.72
C THR A 11 -8.34 16.06 -7.85
N LEU A 12 -9.58 15.73 -8.20
CA LEU A 12 -10.32 14.62 -7.65
C LEU A 12 -10.82 13.74 -8.79
N ILE A 13 -10.43 12.47 -8.79
CA ILE A 13 -10.86 11.46 -9.75
C ILE A 13 -11.65 10.40 -9.00
N ASN A 14 -12.89 10.14 -9.42
CA ASN A 14 -13.71 9.06 -8.89
C ASN A 14 -13.78 7.96 -9.95
N ILE A 15 -13.39 6.74 -9.58
CA ILE A 15 -13.38 5.58 -10.45
C ILE A 15 -14.33 4.54 -9.84
N LYS A 16 -15.16 3.96 -10.70
CA LYS A 16 -15.96 2.77 -10.38
C LYS A 16 -15.60 1.69 -11.37
N SER A 17 -15.21 0.53 -10.87
CA SER A 17 -14.99 -0.64 -11.71
C SER A 17 -16.30 -1.37 -11.94
N THR A 18 -16.48 -1.82 -13.18
CA THR A 18 -17.58 -2.71 -13.60
C THR A 18 -17.09 -4.14 -13.82
N ILE A 19 -15.80 -4.40 -13.69
CA ILE A 19 -15.18 -5.70 -13.92
C ILE A 19 -15.28 -6.53 -12.64
N LYS A 20 -15.77 -7.77 -12.75
CA LYS A 20 -16.09 -8.62 -11.58
C LYS A 20 -14.86 -9.06 -10.79
N ASP A 21 -13.72 -9.22 -11.45
CA ASP A 21 -12.52 -9.85 -10.86
C ASP A 21 -11.45 -8.83 -10.45
N GLU A 22 -11.81 -7.54 -10.36
CA GLU A 22 -10.86 -6.52 -9.92
C GLU A 22 -10.67 -6.51 -8.39
N ILE A 23 -9.42 -6.21 -7.99
CA ILE A 23 -9.06 -6.09 -6.57
C ILE A 23 -9.83 -4.94 -5.90
N PHE A 24 -10.03 -3.84 -6.62
CA PHE A 24 -10.78 -2.68 -6.11
C PHE A 24 -11.99 -2.38 -6.99
N HIS A 25 -13.14 -2.23 -6.35
CA HIS A 25 -14.42 -1.92 -7.02
C HIS A 25 -14.61 -0.41 -7.22
N ASP A 26 -14.14 0.39 -6.27
CA ASP A 26 -14.23 1.84 -6.29
C ASP A 26 -12.87 2.44 -5.91
N ALA A 27 -12.51 3.55 -6.53
CA ALA A 27 -11.37 4.36 -6.12
C ALA A 27 -11.73 5.84 -6.14
N LYS A 28 -11.22 6.57 -5.16
CA LYS A 28 -11.30 8.02 -5.07
C LYS A 28 -9.89 8.56 -4.97
N ILE A 29 -9.34 8.98 -6.11
CA ILE A 29 -7.97 9.47 -6.19
C ILE A 29 -8.00 10.99 -6.05
N LYS A 30 -7.29 11.48 -5.05
CA LYS A 30 -7.03 12.90 -4.87
C LYS A 30 -5.56 13.15 -5.11
N PHE A 31 -5.24 14.15 -5.90
CA PHE A 31 -3.88 14.63 -5.95
C PHE A 31 -3.83 16.16 -5.96
N LYS A 32 -2.77 16.67 -5.39
CA LYS A 32 -2.49 18.09 -5.28
C LYS A 32 -1.03 18.33 -5.69
N ILE A 33 -0.82 19.25 -6.61
CA ILE A 33 0.52 19.73 -6.95
C ILE A 33 0.72 21.04 -6.18
N LEU A 34 1.80 21.11 -5.43
CA LEU A 34 2.17 22.31 -4.68
C LEU A 34 3.68 22.33 -4.43
N ASN A 35 4.34 23.46 -4.72
CA ASN A 35 5.76 23.69 -4.47
C ASN A 35 6.64 22.57 -5.04
N GLY A 36 6.41 22.18 -6.29
CA GLY A 36 7.18 21.14 -6.97
C GLY A 36 7.00 19.72 -6.45
N LYS A 37 5.99 19.48 -5.62
CA LYS A 37 5.65 18.14 -5.12
C LYS A 37 4.23 17.74 -5.52
N ILE A 38 4.00 16.44 -5.68
CA ILE A 38 2.66 15.89 -5.87
C ILE A 38 2.26 15.10 -4.63
N ASN A 39 1.15 15.49 -4.03
CA ASN A 39 0.60 14.84 -2.84
C ASN A 39 -0.66 14.06 -3.21
N PHE A 40 -0.81 12.84 -2.70
CA PHE A 40 -1.94 11.93 -2.94
C PHE A 40 -2.80 11.70 -1.70
N ASP A 41 -2.69 12.54 -0.70
CA ASP A 41 -3.41 12.38 0.57
C ASP A 41 -4.91 12.30 0.39
N ASN A 42 -5.53 11.44 1.20
CA ASN A 42 -6.93 11.08 1.16
C ASN A 42 -7.37 10.37 -0.13
N THR A 43 -6.44 9.76 -0.86
CA THR A 43 -6.76 8.75 -1.87
C THR A 43 -7.23 7.49 -1.18
N ILE A 44 -8.34 6.91 -1.67
CA ILE A 44 -8.96 5.71 -1.10
C ILE A 44 -9.26 4.73 -2.24
N PHE A 45 -8.87 3.47 -2.04
CA PHE A 45 -9.25 2.34 -2.87
C PHE A 45 -10.15 1.42 -2.04
N ILE A 46 -11.27 0.96 -2.60
CA ILE A 46 -12.29 0.21 -1.89
C ILE A 46 -12.52 -1.15 -2.55
N ASN A 47 -12.33 -2.20 -1.77
CA ASN A 47 -12.92 -3.50 -2.03
C ASN A 47 -14.11 -3.70 -1.09
N LYS A 48 -15.33 -3.80 -1.64
CA LYS A 48 -16.58 -3.85 -0.85
C LYS A 48 -16.66 -5.04 0.09
N ASN A 49 -15.97 -6.12 -0.25
CA ASN A 49 -15.97 -7.35 0.52
C ASN A 49 -14.84 -7.39 1.55
N ILE A 50 -13.63 -6.96 1.17
CA ILE A 50 -12.42 -7.09 1.98
C ILE A 50 -12.22 -5.88 2.89
N GLY A 51 -12.30 -4.65 2.34
CA GLY A 51 -12.01 -3.44 3.09
C GLY A 51 -11.55 -2.26 2.22
N SER A 52 -10.74 -1.37 2.77
CA SER A 52 -10.25 -0.20 2.06
C SER A 52 -8.78 0.09 2.30
N VAL A 53 -8.12 0.65 1.31
CA VAL A 53 -6.74 1.15 1.38
C VAL A 53 -6.77 2.68 1.31
N LYS A 54 -6.19 3.35 2.30
CA LYS A 54 -6.09 4.81 2.37
C LYS A 54 -4.64 5.24 2.27
N VAL A 55 -4.38 6.29 1.50
CA VAL A 55 -3.07 6.93 1.35
C VAL A 55 -3.06 8.25 2.10
N TYR A 56 -2.03 8.50 2.88
CA TYR A 56 -1.83 9.73 3.64
C TYR A 56 -0.33 10.03 3.81
N ASN A 57 0.02 11.25 4.17
CA ASN A 57 1.41 11.72 4.31
C ASN A 57 2.25 11.38 3.08
N SER A 58 1.69 11.62 1.89
CA SER A 58 2.28 11.22 0.63
C SER A 58 2.93 12.39 -0.09
N ASP A 59 4.13 12.17 -0.59
CA ASP A 59 4.84 13.13 -1.44
C ASP A 59 5.51 12.38 -2.60
N LEU A 60 5.27 12.83 -3.82
CA LEU A 60 6.04 12.45 -5.00
C LEU A 60 6.87 13.67 -5.44
N PHE A 61 8.18 13.53 -5.45
CA PHE A 61 9.11 14.63 -5.67
C PHE A 61 10.42 14.18 -6.32
N PHE A 62 11.16 15.13 -6.88
CA PHE A 62 12.52 14.91 -7.36
C PHE A 62 13.54 15.25 -6.27
N LYS A 63 14.51 14.35 -6.07
CA LYS A 63 15.67 14.56 -5.20
C LYS A 63 16.89 13.90 -5.83
N ASN A 64 17.94 14.67 -6.09
CA ASN A 64 19.19 14.19 -6.71
C ASN A 64 18.91 13.37 -7.98
N ASP A 65 18.15 13.93 -8.91
CA ASP A 65 17.70 13.33 -10.18
C ASP A 65 16.91 12.02 -10.06
N LYS A 66 16.44 11.69 -8.86
CA LYS A 66 15.60 10.54 -8.59
C LYS A 66 14.16 10.99 -8.34
N LEU A 67 13.21 10.36 -9.00
CA LEU A 67 11.79 10.50 -8.69
C LEU A 67 11.46 9.56 -7.54
N ILE A 68 11.03 10.11 -6.42
CA ILE A 68 10.78 9.37 -5.19
C ILE A 68 9.33 9.61 -4.75
N LEU A 69 8.62 8.53 -4.47
CA LEU A 69 7.33 8.54 -3.78
C LEU A 69 7.55 8.11 -2.33
N THR A 70 7.06 8.91 -1.39
CA THR A 70 6.87 8.50 0.00
C THR A 70 5.39 8.51 0.31
N ALA A 71 4.90 7.55 1.09
CA ALA A 71 3.51 7.52 1.52
C ALA A 71 3.34 6.69 2.79
N SER A 72 2.33 7.02 3.58
CA SER A 72 1.78 6.16 4.61
C SER A 72 0.51 5.49 4.09
N ILE A 73 0.40 4.20 4.28
CA ILE A 73 -0.72 3.37 3.84
C ILE A 73 -1.44 2.82 5.06
N LEU A 74 -2.76 2.96 5.06
CA LEU A 74 -3.64 2.29 6.01
C LEU A 74 -4.56 1.35 5.24
N PHE A 75 -4.45 0.06 5.51
CA PHE A 75 -5.39 -0.94 5.04
C PHE A 75 -6.36 -1.28 6.19
N GLU A 76 -7.63 -0.90 6.05
CA GLU A 76 -8.71 -1.24 6.98
C GLU A 76 -9.44 -2.49 6.48
N VAL A 77 -9.42 -3.56 7.29
CA VAL A 77 -10.05 -4.84 6.97
C VAL A 77 -11.49 -4.81 7.49
N LYS A 78 -12.46 -4.97 6.58
CA LYS A 78 -13.87 -5.07 6.90
C LYS A 78 -14.29 -6.52 7.18
N ASN A 79 -13.71 -7.45 6.43
CA ASN A 79 -14.01 -8.88 6.52
C ASN A 79 -12.73 -9.69 6.34
N THR A 80 -12.24 -10.21 7.45
CA THR A 80 -10.99 -10.99 7.51
C THR A 80 -11.10 -12.31 6.73
N ASN A 81 -12.27 -12.94 6.69
CA ASN A 81 -12.46 -14.19 5.94
C ASN A 81 -12.33 -13.95 4.43
N GLU A 82 -12.88 -12.86 3.93
CA GLU A 82 -12.74 -12.47 2.52
C GLU A 82 -11.29 -12.11 2.18
N LEU A 83 -10.58 -11.43 3.10
CA LEU A 83 -9.15 -11.17 2.95
C LEU A 83 -8.36 -12.48 2.82
N PHE A 84 -8.59 -13.44 3.72
CA PHE A 84 -7.89 -14.73 3.70
C PHE A 84 -8.25 -15.58 2.47
N SER A 85 -9.50 -15.52 2.00
CA SER A 85 -9.91 -16.16 0.75
C SER A 85 -9.17 -15.55 -0.45
N PHE A 86 -9.06 -14.22 -0.51
CA PHE A 86 -8.33 -13.51 -1.55
C PHE A 86 -6.82 -13.84 -1.54
N LEU A 87 -6.22 -13.93 -0.36
CA LEU A 87 -4.80 -14.26 -0.18
C LEU A 87 -4.50 -15.76 -0.32
N ASN A 88 -5.50 -16.62 -0.30
CA ASN A 88 -5.38 -18.09 -0.17
C ASN A 88 -4.66 -18.51 1.13
N THR A 89 -4.89 -17.80 2.23
CA THR A 89 -4.27 -18.07 3.54
C THR A 89 -4.76 -19.40 4.10
N SER A 90 -3.83 -20.22 4.62
CA SER A 90 -4.16 -21.50 5.26
C SER A 90 -5.06 -21.30 6.48
N LYS A 91 -5.98 -22.23 6.75
CA LYS A 91 -6.93 -22.10 7.87
C LYS A 91 -6.26 -21.98 9.23
N LYS A 92 -5.11 -22.63 9.43
CA LYS A 92 -4.35 -22.61 10.69
C LYS A 92 -3.69 -21.26 10.99
N SER A 93 -3.45 -20.44 9.96
CA SER A 93 -2.76 -19.15 10.05
C SER A 93 -3.75 -17.98 10.10
N ARG A 94 -5.07 -18.26 10.06
CA ARG A 94 -6.09 -17.20 10.04
C ARG A 94 -6.30 -16.63 11.43
N LYS A 95 -6.00 -15.35 11.59
CA LYS A 95 -6.23 -14.56 12.81
C LYS A 95 -7.04 -13.33 12.45
N GLU A 96 -7.80 -12.80 13.40
CA GLU A 96 -8.52 -11.55 13.15
C GLU A 96 -7.52 -10.41 12.93
N ILE A 97 -7.69 -9.67 11.85
CA ILE A 97 -6.91 -8.49 11.50
C ILE A 97 -7.89 -7.35 11.20
N LYS A 98 -7.74 -6.23 11.88
CA LYS A 98 -8.59 -5.03 11.72
C LYS A 98 -7.93 -3.99 10.83
N ASP A 99 -6.65 -3.74 11.02
CA ASP A 99 -5.90 -2.79 10.21
C ASP A 99 -4.43 -3.19 10.03
N ILE A 100 -3.87 -2.76 8.90
CA ILE A 100 -2.43 -2.85 8.62
C ILE A 100 -1.97 -1.44 8.23
N LYS A 101 -0.95 -0.93 8.92
CA LYS A 101 -0.31 0.37 8.66
C LYS A 101 1.13 0.16 8.23
N LEU A 102 1.56 0.90 7.24
CA LEU A 102 2.96 0.87 6.80
C LEU A 102 3.35 2.18 6.09
N ASN A 103 4.64 2.46 6.07
CA ASN A 103 5.21 3.51 5.25
C ASN A 103 5.89 2.90 4.03
N VAL A 104 5.71 3.53 2.88
CA VAL A 104 6.29 3.13 1.60
C VAL A 104 7.23 4.21 1.11
N ILE A 105 8.40 3.81 0.63
CA ILE A 105 9.30 4.64 -0.17
C ILE A 105 9.52 3.90 -1.49
N TYR A 106 9.25 4.56 -2.62
CA TYR A 106 9.45 3.99 -3.93
C TYR A 106 10.34 4.89 -4.77
N ASN A 107 11.43 4.33 -5.28
CA ASN A 107 12.35 4.99 -6.20
C ASN A 107 12.07 4.52 -7.63
N PHE A 108 11.52 5.40 -8.46
CA PHE A 108 11.14 5.08 -9.84
C PHE A 108 12.33 4.79 -10.75
N LEU A 109 13.51 5.37 -10.48
CA LEU A 109 14.69 5.15 -11.30
C LEU A 109 15.28 3.75 -11.12
N SER A 110 15.41 3.31 -9.85
CA SER A 110 15.95 1.99 -9.52
C SER A 110 14.88 0.90 -9.45
N ASN A 111 13.60 1.26 -9.58
CA ASN A 111 12.45 0.38 -9.39
C ASN A 111 12.46 -0.33 -8.03
N GLN A 112 12.97 0.35 -6.99
CA GLN A 112 13.07 -0.18 -5.65
C GLN A 112 11.93 0.34 -4.78
N ILE A 113 11.33 -0.57 -4.03
CA ILE A 113 10.33 -0.29 -3.02
C ILE A 113 10.87 -0.65 -1.63
N GLU A 114 10.63 0.19 -0.65
CA GLU A 114 11.01 -0.02 0.74
C GLU A 114 9.77 0.15 1.61
N PHE A 115 9.55 -0.79 2.54
CA PHE A 115 8.47 -0.73 3.52
C PHE A 115 9.06 -0.48 4.91
N LYS A 116 8.45 0.44 5.67
CA LYS A 116 8.89 0.80 7.02
C LYS A 116 7.71 0.90 7.98
N ASN A 117 8.00 0.81 9.27
CA ASN A 117 7.03 1.06 10.34
C ASN A 117 5.73 0.25 10.17
N ILE A 118 5.88 -1.03 9.83
CA ILE A 118 4.75 -1.92 9.62
C ILE A 118 4.11 -2.24 10.97
N LYS A 119 2.79 -2.06 11.06
CA LYS A 119 1.99 -2.38 12.25
C LYS A 119 0.74 -3.14 11.82
N ILE A 120 0.39 -4.17 12.57
CA ILE A 120 -0.87 -4.90 12.44
C ILE A 120 -1.66 -4.70 13.74
N ASP A 121 -2.87 -4.18 13.66
CA ASP A 121 -3.74 -3.86 14.81
C ASP A 121 -3.02 -2.99 15.88
N ASN A 122 -2.22 -2.02 15.41
CA ASN A 122 -1.35 -1.14 16.19
C ASN A 122 -0.14 -1.82 16.88
N ASN A 123 0.04 -3.13 16.74
CA ASN A 123 1.22 -3.83 17.23
C ASN A 123 2.38 -3.70 16.23
N GLU A 124 3.56 -3.39 16.72
CA GLU A 124 4.77 -3.40 15.90
C GLU A 124 5.11 -4.84 15.53
N VAL A 125 5.53 -5.03 14.28
CA VAL A 125 5.92 -6.35 13.80
C VAL A 125 7.36 -6.67 14.24
N SER A 126 7.66 -7.95 14.40
CA SER A 126 8.99 -8.43 14.82
C SER A 126 10.08 -8.16 13.77
N ASP A 127 11.35 -8.24 14.20
CA ASP A 127 12.51 -8.13 13.29
C ASP A 127 12.50 -9.19 12.19
N GLN A 128 11.95 -10.38 12.46
CA GLN A 128 11.77 -11.43 11.44
C GLN A 128 10.84 -10.98 10.32
N PHE A 129 9.79 -10.24 10.65
CA PHE A 129 8.86 -9.65 9.69
C PHE A 129 9.59 -8.66 8.77
N GLN A 130 10.43 -7.79 9.35
CA GLN A 130 11.22 -6.83 8.58
C GLN A 130 12.16 -7.55 7.59
N ASN A 131 12.84 -8.60 8.01
CA ASN A 131 13.74 -9.40 7.18
C ASN A 131 13.00 -10.04 5.98
N ILE A 132 11.78 -10.54 6.16
CA ILE A 132 10.96 -11.10 5.07
C ILE A 132 10.62 -10.01 4.05
N VAL A 133 10.23 -8.82 4.52
CA VAL A 133 9.91 -7.69 3.65
C VAL A 133 11.13 -7.25 2.84
N GLU A 134 12.29 -7.14 3.46
CA GLU A 134 13.55 -6.78 2.80
C GLU A 134 13.94 -7.84 1.74
N GLY A 135 13.87 -9.12 2.09
CA GLY A 135 14.15 -10.20 1.14
C GLY A 135 13.17 -10.26 -0.04
N PHE A 136 11.94 -9.78 0.12
CA PHE A 136 10.98 -9.65 -0.98
C PHE A 136 11.35 -8.55 -1.96
N ILE A 137 11.86 -7.43 -1.47
CA ILE A 137 12.26 -6.27 -2.29
C ILE A 137 13.38 -6.64 -3.25
N ASP A 138 14.37 -7.41 -2.77
CA ASP A 138 15.54 -7.81 -3.58
C ASP A 138 15.18 -8.76 -4.73
N ASN A 139 14.08 -9.49 -4.65
CA ASN A 139 13.67 -10.48 -5.64
C ASN A 139 12.84 -9.96 -6.83
N ASN A 140 12.69 -8.65 -6.98
CA ASN A 140 12.21 -7.93 -8.19
C ASN A 140 10.90 -8.47 -8.83
N SER A 141 9.94 -8.92 -8.04
CA SER A 141 8.75 -9.56 -8.56
C SER A 141 7.47 -8.79 -8.23
N ASN A 142 7.19 -7.77 -9.03
CA ASN A 142 5.96 -6.95 -8.99
C ASN A 142 4.72 -7.73 -9.50
N ASN A 143 4.55 -9.01 -9.19
CA ASN A 143 3.35 -9.73 -9.58
C ASN A 143 2.46 -10.06 -8.36
N LEU A 144 1.17 -10.21 -8.63
CA LEU A 144 0.15 -10.46 -7.61
C LEU A 144 0.43 -11.75 -6.81
N ILE A 145 1.00 -12.78 -7.43
CA ILE A 145 1.32 -14.07 -6.79
C ILE A 145 2.36 -13.87 -5.69
N ASN A 146 3.43 -13.15 -6.00
CA ASN A 146 4.49 -12.88 -5.04
C ASN A 146 4.03 -11.95 -3.91
N SER A 147 3.20 -10.95 -4.24
CA SER A 147 2.60 -10.09 -3.22
C SER A 147 1.68 -10.88 -2.26
N ARG A 148 0.89 -11.84 -2.78
CA ARG A 148 0.09 -12.73 -1.95
C ARG A 148 0.95 -13.64 -1.06
N ARG A 149 2.05 -14.17 -1.61
CA ARG A 149 2.99 -15.01 -0.84
C ARG A 149 3.59 -14.21 0.30
N LEU A 150 4.11 -13.00 0.03
CA LEU A 150 4.62 -12.11 1.07
C LEU A 150 3.59 -11.87 2.17
N LEU A 151 2.37 -11.46 1.80
CA LEU A 151 1.32 -11.18 2.77
C LEU A 151 0.97 -12.41 3.62
N ASN A 152 0.97 -13.62 3.04
CA ASN A 152 0.75 -14.85 3.81
C ASN A 152 1.90 -15.15 4.78
N GLU A 153 3.16 -14.98 4.36
CA GLU A 153 4.32 -15.15 5.23
C GLU A 153 4.27 -14.16 6.42
N LEU A 154 3.84 -12.93 6.16
CA LEU A 154 3.66 -11.91 7.19
C LEU A 154 2.51 -12.24 8.16
N ILE A 155 1.40 -12.77 7.64
CA ILE A 155 0.25 -13.22 8.46
C ILE A 155 0.63 -14.43 9.33
N ASP A 156 1.44 -15.35 8.81
CA ASP A 156 1.91 -16.52 9.56
C ASP A 156 2.78 -16.13 10.77
N LEU A 157 3.53 -15.05 10.68
CA LEU A 157 4.34 -14.51 11.77
C LEU A 157 3.56 -13.64 12.76
N TYR A 158 2.38 -13.16 12.37
CA TYR A 158 1.56 -12.34 13.26
C TYR A 158 0.92 -13.20 14.33
N GLU A 159 1.23 -12.93 15.60
CA GLU A 159 0.77 -13.74 16.74
C GLU A 159 -0.61 -13.33 17.28
N GLY A 160 -1.14 -12.18 16.85
CA GLY A 160 -2.46 -11.67 17.26
C GLY A 160 -2.43 -10.87 18.53
#